data_ecfde26dbeca81a4cbbac75b7cb44720
#
_entry.id   ecfde26dbeca81a4cbbac75b7cb44720
#
_cell.length_a   1.000
_cell.length_b   1.000
_cell.length_c   1.000
_cell.angle_alpha   90.00
_cell.angle_beta   90.00
_cell.angle_gamma   90.00
#
_symmetry.space_group_name_H-M   'P 1'
#
loop_
_entity.id
_entity.type
_entity.pdbx_description
1 polymer ?
#
loop_
_entity_poly.entity_id
_entity_poly.type
_entity_poly.pdbx_seq_one_letter_code
_entity_poly.pdbx_strand_id
1 'polypeptide(L)'
;MLRWPAVGTVFAAVGGEEILRRSLTGRTQPVAATGMPGMPVAPDGPTDAAAAPAEGAGMDHRPAGPPPVGTSGAGPAAAPTVDLAGRRWSDPAGWGGAVPGPRSAVRIADRVLLDTDATVGSLLVEPTGVLTFAADRTLTLASDGNVEIRGTLALAPEGTAVHTVRFPSVDERRFQGDGAKVVDTDTDTDTDTGLWVTGAGCLRLDGAAKTAWVRADRELRAGDTSIGLAAEPTGWLPGDELAVTPTGPPDAEDFSARYDLVTVRSVSGSTVTLASPLKYAHPRVTAGGGVTVGAELLNLTRGVRVEGTAKGRAHVHVTGSRPADVRHAALRWVGPRADTEKTWKGQDGTVPVTAPVLGRYGLHFHMLGDTTRGTVVEGVVVRDAGSHAFVPHASHGITFRSCVSHDTWEDAAWWDGPPDTRTPQRPSDDIVHESCVASRTRLEPNPRAYRLTGFNLGAGTGGRAVDCVAVGVQGVTGASGHEWPENSEGVWTSSAAWPTTTCRTASSSG
;
A
#
# COMPACT_ATOMS: atom_id res chain seq x y z
N MET A 1 16.06 -0.55 -25.97
CA MET A 1 16.54 -0.04 -24.67
C MET A 1 16.88 1.42 -24.86
N LEU A 2 15.99 2.32 -24.53
CA LEU A 2 16.24 3.77 -24.52
C LEU A 2 16.61 4.14 -23.07
N ARG A 3 17.84 4.53 -22.86
CA ARG A 3 18.26 5.15 -21.59
C ARG A 3 17.77 6.61 -21.64
N TRP A 4 16.88 6.96 -20.75
CA TRP A 4 16.47 8.34 -20.54
C TRP A 4 17.32 8.93 -19.42
N PRO A 5 17.87 10.15 -19.59
CA PRO A 5 18.45 10.85 -18.45
C PRO A 5 17.32 11.22 -17.47
N ALA A 6 17.65 11.21 -16.19
CA ALA A 6 16.74 11.57 -15.10
C ALA A 6 16.22 13.00 -15.28
N VAL A 7 15.03 13.13 -15.82
CA VAL A 7 14.27 14.39 -15.86
C VAL A 7 12.87 14.05 -15.40
N GLY A 8 12.51 14.52 -14.22
CA GLY A 8 11.15 14.44 -13.71
C GLY A 8 10.19 15.10 -14.70
N THR A 9 9.43 14.30 -15.42
CA THR A 9 8.52 14.80 -16.45
C THR A 9 7.13 14.95 -15.85
N VAL A 10 6.78 16.19 -15.52
CA VAL A 10 5.41 16.58 -15.18
C VAL A 10 4.66 16.79 -16.49
N PHE A 11 3.68 15.96 -16.79
CA PHE A 11 2.75 16.22 -17.88
C PHE A 11 1.49 16.88 -17.33
N ALA A 12 1.37 18.18 -17.56
CA ALA A 12 0.09 18.86 -17.49
C ALA A 12 -0.57 18.74 -18.87
N ALA A 13 -1.73 18.17 -18.97
CA ALA A 13 -2.51 18.21 -20.20
C ALA A 13 -3.10 19.62 -20.32
N VAL A 14 -2.57 20.41 -21.20
CA VAL A 14 -2.94 21.70 -21.82
C VAL A 14 -1.78 22.70 -21.65
N GLY A 15 -1.11 23.01 -22.72
CA GLY A 15 -0.02 23.98 -22.79
C GLY A 15 1.39 23.41 -22.97
N GLY A 16 1.51 22.10 -23.25
CA GLY A 16 2.79 21.37 -23.22
C GLY A 16 3.81 21.68 -24.31
N GLU A 17 3.48 22.37 -25.41
CA GLU A 17 4.44 22.62 -26.48
C GLU A 17 5.54 23.63 -26.11
N GLU A 18 5.23 24.61 -25.32
CA GLU A 18 6.19 25.66 -24.91
C GLU A 18 7.20 25.13 -23.86
N ILE A 19 6.76 24.26 -22.96
CA ILE A 19 7.62 23.63 -21.95
C ILE A 19 8.56 22.62 -22.58
N LEU A 20 8.08 21.85 -23.55
CA LEU A 20 8.93 20.87 -24.27
C LEU A 20 10.01 21.55 -25.10
N ARG A 21 9.73 22.69 -25.75
CA ARG A 21 10.74 23.45 -26.48
C ARG A 21 11.83 24.01 -25.60
N ARG A 22 11.53 24.47 -24.39
CA ARG A 22 12.53 24.98 -23.45
C ARG A 22 13.44 23.91 -22.87
N SER A 23 12.92 22.71 -22.63
CA SER A 23 13.72 21.58 -22.14
C SER A 23 14.68 21.02 -23.19
N LEU A 24 14.32 21.07 -24.48
CA LEU A 24 15.15 20.55 -25.56
C LEU A 24 16.26 21.49 -26.03
N THR A 25 16.21 22.78 -25.70
CA THR A 25 17.21 23.77 -26.19
C THR A 25 18.36 24.06 -25.22
N GLY A 26 18.35 23.50 -24.02
CA GLY A 26 19.50 23.56 -23.09
C GLY A 26 19.99 24.97 -22.72
N ARG A 27 19.19 26.02 -22.90
CA ARG A 27 19.52 27.39 -22.53
C ARG A 27 18.57 27.92 -21.49
N THR A 28 18.87 27.71 -20.21
CA THR A 28 18.36 28.51 -19.12
C THR A 28 19.24 29.74 -18.98
N GLN A 29 18.77 30.87 -19.44
CA GLN A 29 19.30 32.16 -18.98
C GLN A 29 18.62 32.50 -17.64
N PRO A 30 19.37 33.00 -16.66
CA PRO A 30 18.73 33.46 -15.42
C PRO A 30 17.85 34.67 -15.76
N VAL A 31 16.56 34.55 -15.45
CA VAL A 31 15.63 35.69 -15.50
C VAL A 31 16.00 36.59 -14.32
N ALA A 32 16.53 37.75 -14.62
CA ALA A 32 16.74 38.78 -13.62
C ALA A 32 15.41 39.19 -13.03
N ALA A 33 15.25 39.01 -11.74
CA ALA A 33 14.09 39.51 -11.00
C ALA A 33 14.12 41.03 -11.02
N THR A 34 13.21 41.62 -11.80
CA THR A 34 12.90 43.05 -11.66
C THR A 34 12.06 43.22 -10.40
N GLY A 35 12.71 43.70 -9.35
CA GLY A 35 12.05 43.92 -8.06
C GLY A 35 10.94 44.98 -8.15
N MET A 36 9.82 44.67 -7.55
CA MET A 36 8.85 45.69 -7.13
C MET A 36 9.39 46.39 -5.88
N PRO A 37 9.29 47.73 -5.80
CA PRO A 37 9.78 48.44 -4.63
C PRO A 37 8.74 48.38 -3.52
N GLY A 38 9.14 47.90 -2.34
CA GLY A 38 8.42 48.20 -1.13
C GLY A 38 8.07 47.10 -0.13
N MET A 39 8.69 45.91 -0.18
CA MET A 39 8.55 44.98 0.94
C MET A 39 9.91 44.73 1.60
N PRO A 40 10.00 44.75 2.93
CA PRO A 40 11.23 44.41 3.64
C PRO A 40 11.56 42.92 3.46
N VAL A 41 12.76 42.66 2.96
CA VAL A 41 13.34 41.33 2.91
C VAL A 41 13.59 40.88 4.34
N ALA A 42 12.95 39.81 4.77
CA ALA A 42 13.31 39.16 6.00
C ALA A 42 14.71 38.53 5.86
N PRO A 43 15.55 38.58 6.90
CA PRO A 43 16.88 38.01 6.84
C PRO A 43 16.81 36.49 6.67
N ASP A 44 17.66 35.94 5.83
CA ASP A 44 17.89 34.52 5.62
C ASP A 44 18.11 33.83 6.97
N GLY A 45 17.06 33.21 7.51
CA GLY A 45 17.18 32.25 8.58
C GLY A 45 17.71 30.92 8.00
N PRO A 46 18.46 30.13 8.78
CA PRO A 46 18.91 28.85 8.30
C PRO A 46 17.71 28.00 7.89
N THR A 47 17.75 27.45 6.71
CA THR A 47 16.84 26.41 6.24
C THR A 47 17.08 25.17 7.07
N ASP A 48 16.49 25.12 8.26
CA ASP A 48 16.26 23.85 8.94
C ASP A 48 15.18 23.12 8.13
N ALA A 49 15.62 22.38 7.13
CA ALA A 49 14.90 21.23 6.66
C ALA A 49 14.74 20.33 7.92
N ALA A 50 13.57 20.40 8.55
CA ALA A 50 13.24 19.50 9.63
C ALA A 50 13.33 18.09 9.06
N ALA A 51 14.46 17.44 9.29
CA ALA A 51 14.66 16.05 9.01
C ALA A 51 13.49 15.28 9.65
N ALA A 52 12.94 14.34 8.92
CA ALA A 52 12.11 13.30 9.50
C ALA A 52 12.81 12.82 10.79
N PRO A 53 12.09 12.51 11.86
CA PRO A 53 12.73 12.02 13.06
C PRO A 53 13.66 10.89 12.65
N ALA A 54 14.94 11.01 12.99
CA ALA A 54 15.95 10.05 12.62
C ALA A 54 15.46 8.66 13.03
N GLU A 55 15.29 7.77 12.07
CA GLU A 55 15.10 6.37 12.35
C GLU A 55 16.29 5.90 13.17
N GLY A 56 16.01 5.37 14.35
CA GLY A 56 16.93 4.49 15.05
C GLY A 56 18.22 5.10 15.56
N ALA A 57 18.14 5.93 16.58
CA ALA A 57 19.21 5.95 17.55
C ALA A 57 19.14 4.65 18.37
N GLY A 58 19.89 3.62 17.97
CA GLY A 58 20.20 2.51 18.87
C GLY A 58 19.71 1.11 18.51
N MET A 59 19.57 0.75 17.25
CA MET A 59 19.54 -0.67 16.91
C MET A 59 20.99 -1.20 16.79
N ASP A 60 21.36 -2.07 17.73
CA ASP A 60 22.62 -2.82 17.68
C ASP A 60 22.48 -3.90 16.59
N HIS A 61 22.82 -3.52 15.36
CA HIS A 61 22.78 -4.40 14.18
C HIS A 61 24.01 -5.32 14.19
N ARG A 62 24.00 -6.38 14.98
CA ARG A 62 24.94 -7.48 14.77
C ARG A 62 24.50 -8.24 13.52
N PRO A 63 25.31 -8.32 12.46
CA PRO A 63 25.01 -9.11 11.30
C PRO A 63 24.97 -10.58 11.70
N ALA A 64 23.87 -11.27 11.45
CA ALA A 64 23.88 -12.72 11.38
C ALA A 64 24.83 -13.13 10.26
N GLY A 65 25.77 -13.99 10.55
CA GLY A 65 26.76 -14.48 9.60
C GLY A 65 26.07 -15.12 8.37
N PRO A 66 26.73 -15.12 7.20
CA PRO A 66 26.14 -15.67 5.99
C PRO A 66 25.89 -17.18 6.16
N PRO A 67 24.71 -17.67 5.71
CA PRO A 67 24.48 -19.11 5.63
C PRO A 67 25.39 -19.72 4.56
N PRO A 68 25.78 -21.01 4.69
CA PRO A 68 26.66 -21.66 3.73
C PRO A 68 25.98 -21.74 2.36
N VAL A 69 26.73 -21.42 1.33
CA VAL A 69 26.33 -21.50 -0.08
C VAL A 69 26.19 -22.99 -0.44
N GLY A 70 24.97 -23.45 -0.52
CA GLY A 70 24.62 -24.75 -1.09
C GLY A 70 24.09 -24.57 -2.51
N THR A 71 24.89 -24.97 -3.49
CA THR A 71 24.48 -25.09 -4.89
C THR A 71 23.54 -26.28 -5.05
N SER A 72 22.26 -26.03 -5.39
CA SER A 72 21.46 -26.98 -6.17
C SER A 72 20.22 -26.31 -6.71
N GLY A 73 20.10 -26.27 -8.04
CA GLY A 73 18.89 -25.88 -8.73
C GLY A 73 17.79 -26.91 -8.46
N ALA A 74 16.81 -26.48 -7.67
CA ALA A 74 15.52 -27.15 -7.60
C ALA A 74 14.49 -26.15 -8.11
N GLY A 75 13.69 -26.58 -9.08
CA GLY A 75 12.51 -25.85 -9.54
C GLY A 75 11.56 -25.52 -8.38
N PRO A 76 10.57 -24.65 -8.60
CA PRO A 76 9.68 -24.23 -7.53
C PRO A 76 9.10 -25.46 -6.84
N ALA A 77 9.45 -25.65 -5.57
CA ALA A 77 8.91 -26.75 -4.78
C ALA A 77 7.39 -26.56 -4.72
N ALA A 78 6.67 -27.63 -5.07
CA ALA A 78 5.22 -27.69 -4.91
C ALA A 78 4.88 -27.22 -3.48
N ALA A 79 3.93 -26.29 -3.35
CA ALA A 79 3.48 -25.83 -2.06
C ALA A 79 3.11 -27.03 -1.20
N PRO A 80 3.61 -27.14 0.03
CA PRO A 80 3.28 -28.27 0.86
C PRO A 80 1.77 -28.32 1.04
N THR A 81 1.15 -29.45 0.70
CA THR A 81 -0.25 -29.74 1.03
C THR A 81 -0.37 -29.64 2.55
N VAL A 82 -1.11 -28.65 3.02
CA VAL A 82 -1.38 -28.48 4.45
C VAL A 82 -2.35 -29.60 4.83
N ASP A 83 -1.86 -30.58 5.60
CA ASP A 83 -2.74 -31.57 6.21
C ASP A 83 -3.69 -30.85 7.18
N LEU A 84 -4.98 -30.80 6.84
CA LEU A 84 -6.03 -30.09 7.58
C LEU A 84 -6.49 -30.86 8.84
N ALA A 85 -5.92 -32.01 9.16
CA ALA A 85 -6.24 -32.81 10.34
C ALA A 85 -5.68 -32.19 11.63
N GLY A 86 -6.07 -30.95 11.94
CA GLY A 86 -5.81 -30.28 13.21
C GLY A 86 -7.02 -30.33 14.14
N ARG A 87 -6.82 -29.98 15.43
CA ARG A 87 -7.97 -29.76 16.33
C ARG A 87 -8.83 -28.61 15.81
N ARG A 88 -10.14 -28.73 16.02
CA ARG A 88 -11.08 -27.69 15.61
C ARG A 88 -11.13 -26.57 16.64
N TRP A 89 -11.26 -25.32 16.18
CA TRP A 89 -11.44 -24.18 17.07
C TRP A 89 -12.71 -24.33 17.91
N SER A 90 -13.79 -24.81 17.31
CA SER A 90 -15.10 -24.98 17.95
C SER A 90 -15.17 -26.08 19.00
N ASP A 91 -14.15 -26.97 19.08
CA ASP A 91 -14.14 -28.09 20.01
C ASP A 91 -13.60 -27.69 21.40
N PRO A 92 -14.44 -27.60 22.44
CA PRO A 92 -13.97 -27.26 23.79
C PRO A 92 -12.90 -28.19 24.34
N ALA A 93 -12.92 -29.48 23.96
CA ALA A 93 -11.93 -30.46 24.43
C ALA A 93 -10.52 -30.09 23.98
N GLY A 94 -10.37 -29.53 22.79
CA GLY A 94 -9.10 -29.00 22.29
C GLY A 94 -8.54 -27.81 23.09
N TRP A 95 -9.34 -27.17 23.93
CA TRP A 95 -9.01 -25.97 24.69
C TRP A 95 -9.08 -26.19 26.23
N GLY A 96 -9.04 -27.44 26.67
CA GLY A 96 -9.11 -27.75 28.11
C GLY A 96 -10.51 -27.54 28.71
N GLY A 97 -11.55 -27.56 27.90
CA GLY A 97 -12.95 -27.51 28.34
C GLY A 97 -13.74 -26.25 27.94
N ALA A 98 -13.08 -25.22 27.45
CA ALA A 98 -13.77 -23.99 27.00
C ALA A 98 -13.08 -23.39 25.76
N VAL A 99 -13.86 -23.08 24.73
CA VAL A 99 -13.39 -22.37 23.53
C VAL A 99 -12.94 -20.94 23.91
N PRO A 100 -11.78 -20.47 23.39
CA PRO A 100 -11.32 -19.11 23.66
C PRO A 100 -12.34 -18.04 23.28
N GLY A 101 -12.47 -17.00 24.10
CA GLY A 101 -13.41 -15.90 23.93
C GLY A 101 -12.73 -14.53 23.86
N PRO A 102 -13.48 -13.43 23.81
CA PRO A 102 -13.00 -12.07 23.48
C PRO A 102 -11.87 -11.51 24.36
N ARG A 103 -11.65 -12.06 25.54
CA ARG A 103 -10.56 -11.62 26.45
C ARG A 103 -9.43 -12.64 26.58
N SER A 104 -9.47 -13.71 25.78
CA SER A 104 -8.46 -14.75 25.84
C SER A 104 -7.19 -14.29 25.11
N ALA A 105 -6.05 -14.41 25.78
CA ALA A 105 -4.74 -14.43 25.11
C ALA A 105 -4.51 -15.87 24.63
N VAL A 106 -4.61 -16.09 23.33
CA VAL A 106 -4.58 -17.42 22.72
C VAL A 106 -3.18 -17.74 22.21
N ARG A 107 -2.68 -18.94 22.55
CA ARG A 107 -1.42 -19.48 22.04
C ARG A 107 -1.70 -20.76 21.24
N ILE A 108 -1.17 -20.86 20.03
CA ILE A 108 -1.31 -22.01 19.14
C ILE A 108 0.07 -22.61 18.91
N ALA A 109 0.36 -23.75 19.51
CA ALA A 109 1.62 -24.49 19.37
C ALA A 109 1.49 -25.73 18.47
N ASP A 110 0.28 -26.08 18.06
CA ASP A 110 -0.10 -27.23 17.26
C ASP A 110 -0.89 -26.80 16.00
N ARG A 111 -1.56 -27.74 15.33
CA ARG A 111 -2.43 -27.43 14.20
C ARG A 111 -3.84 -27.14 14.67
N VAL A 112 -4.36 -25.98 14.31
CA VAL A 112 -5.72 -25.55 14.62
C VAL A 112 -6.45 -25.17 13.33
N LEU A 113 -7.64 -25.71 13.15
CA LEU A 113 -8.58 -25.34 12.10
C LEU A 113 -9.63 -24.40 12.70
N LEU A 114 -9.66 -23.14 12.28
CA LEU A 114 -10.76 -22.22 12.56
C LEU A 114 -11.96 -22.65 11.70
N ASP A 115 -13.01 -23.17 12.33
CA ASP A 115 -14.22 -23.71 11.70
C ASP A 115 -15.49 -22.97 12.12
N THR A 116 -15.34 -21.94 12.94
CA THR A 116 -16.37 -21.02 13.40
C THR A 116 -15.76 -19.63 13.59
N ASP A 117 -16.58 -18.59 13.55
CA ASP A 117 -16.12 -17.25 13.91
C ASP A 117 -15.54 -17.23 15.31
N ALA A 118 -14.46 -16.49 15.49
CA ALA A 118 -13.78 -16.35 16.78
C ALA A 118 -13.47 -14.88 17.09
N THR A 119 -13.56 -14.57 18.38
CA THR A 119 -13.08 -13.28 18.91
C THR A 119 -12.14 -13.56 20.08
N VAL A 120 -10.97 -12.94 20.06
CA VAL A 120 -9.92 -13.13 21.08
C VAL A 120 -9.39 -11.80 21.58
N GLY A 121 -8.73 -11.79 22.74
CA GLY A 121 -8.01 -10.61 23.22
C GLY A 121 -6.71 -10.41 22.45
N SER A 122 -5.94 -11.49 22.24
CA SER A 122 -4.74 -11.52 21.41
C SER A 122 -4.49 -12.94 20.92
N LEU A 123 -3.63 -13.09 19.88
CA LEU A 123 -3.28 -14.40 19.32
C LEU A 123 -1.78 -14.48 19.04
N LEU A 124 -1.16 -15.57 19.50
CA LEU A 124 0.20 -15.97 19.13
C LEU A 124 0.15 -17.34 18.45
N VAL A 125 0.61 -17.41 17.21
CA VAL A 125 0.92 -18.70 16.55
C VAL A 125 2.40 -18.99 16.76
N GLU A 126 2.68 -19.93 17.66
CA GLU A 126 4.04 -20.37 18.02
C GLU A 126 4.83 -20.92 16.83
N PRO A 127 6.16 -21.07 16.88
CA PRO A 127 6.97 -21.55 15.74
C PRO A 127 6.51 -22.90 15.15
N THR A 128 5.95 -23.78 15.96
CA THR A 128 5.38 -25.08 15.54
C THR A 128 3.89 -25.00 15.21
N GLY A 129 3.24 -23.92 15.59
CA GLY A 129 1.81 -23.69 15.42
C GLY A 129 1.41 -23.47 13.97
N VAL A 130 0.23 -23.94 13.62
CA VAL A 130 -0.40 -23.70 12.32
C VAL A 130 -1.86 -23.35 12.54
N LEU A 131 -2.27 -22.18 12.10
CA LEU A 131 -3.67 -21.78 12.07
C LEU A 131 -4.15 -21.72 10.62
N THR A 132 -5.17 -22.51 10.31
CA THR A 132 -5.87 -22.50 9.03
C THR A 132 -7.34 -22.23 9.24
N PHE A 133 -8.05 -21.80 8.21
CA PHE A 133 -9.49 -21.58 8.23
C PHE A 133 -10.17 -22.63 7.37
N ALA A 134 -11.37 -23.06 7.75
CA ALA A 134 -12.17 -23.98 6.94
C ALA A 134 -12.56 -23.30 5.63
N ALA A 135 -12.11 -23.87 4.51
CA ALA A 135 -12.16 -23.23 3.20
C ALA A 135 -13.59 -23.03 2.67
N ASP A 136 -14.51 -23.90 3.06
CA ASP A 136 -15.87 -24.02 2.54
C ASP A 136 -16.86 -22.96 3.10
N ARG A 137 -16.42 -22.08 3.99
CA ARG A 137 -17.33 -21.13 4.68
C ARG A 137 -16.69 -19.78 4.96
N THR A 138 -17.54 -18.76 5.07
CA THR A 138 -17.10 -17.42 5.49
C THR A 138 -16.78 -17.42 6.98
N LEU A 139 -15.59 -16.95 7.35
CA LEU A 139 -15.08 -16.96 8.72
C LEU A 139 -14.33 -15.68 9.05
N THR A 140 -14.53 -15.24 10.29
CA THR A 140 -13.82 -14.09 10.86
C THR A 140 -13.10 -14.49 12.14
N LEU A 141 -11.79 -14.19 12.20
CA LEU A 141 -11.02 -14.11 13.42
C LEU A 141 -10.88 -12.65 13.82
N ALA A 142 -11.57 -12.23 14.85
CA ALA A 142 -11.43 -10.88 15.42
C ALA A 142 -10.46 -10.91 16.60
N SER A 143 -9.55 -9.93 16.67
CA SER A 143 -8.62 -9.75 17.78
C SER A 143 -8.63 -8.31 18.27
N ASP A 144 -8.80 -8.11 19.58
CA ASP A 144 -8.72 -6.77 20.18
C ASP A 144 -7.26 -6.30 20.33
N GLY A 145 -6.32 -7.23 20.47
CA GLY A 145 -4.88 -6.99 20.50
C GLY A 145 -4.17 -7.58 19.29
N ASN A 146 -2.86 -7.80 19.41
CA ASN A 146 -2.03 -8.28 18.33
C ASN A 146 -2.36 -9.71 17.88
N VAL A 147 -2.18 -9.95 16.58
CA VAL A 147 -2.07 -11.29 15.99
C VAL A 147 -0.61 -11.47 15.58
N GLU A 148 0.16 -12.24 16.35
CA GLU A 148 1.56 -12.52 16.06
C GLU A 148 1.75 -13.93 15.51
N ILE A 149 2.47 -14.02 14.40
CA ILE A 149 2.72 -15.26 13.66
C ILE A 149 4.23 -15.57 13.69
N ARG A 150 4.62 -16.50 14.55
CA ARG A 150 5.95 -17.11 14.57
C ARG A 150 5.96 -18.49 13.88
N GLY A 151 4.77 -19.08 13.70
CA GLY A 151 4.49 -20.32 12.99
C GLY A 151 3.89 -20.08 11.61
N THR A 152 2.71 -20.62 11.34
CA THR A 152 2.01 -20.43 10.05
C THR A 152 0.59 -19.95 10.26
N LEU A 153 0.23 -18.88 9.56
CA LEU A 153 -1.17 -18.48 9.33
C LEU A 153 -1.48 -18.65 7.85
N ALA A 154 -2.54 -19.42 7.54
CA ALA A 154 -2.98 -19.62 6.16
C ALA A 154 -4.48 -19.42 6.00
N LEU A 155 -4.85 -18.51 5.10
CA LEU A 155 -6.22 -18.21 4.70
C LEU A 155 -6.37 -18.52 3.22
N ALA A 156 -7.24 -19.48 2.87
CA ALA A 156 -7.51 -19.89 1.50
C ALA A 156 -9.00 -20.28 1.36
N PRO A 157 -9.92 -19.29 1.24
CA PRO A 157 -11.35 -19.58 1.06
C PRO A 157 -11.62 -20.15 -0.33
N GLU A 158 -12.61 -21.05 -0.42
CA GLU A 158 -13.10 -21.62 -1.66
C GLU A 158 -14.42 -20.98 -2.10
N GLY A 159 -14.66 -20.95 -3.40
CA GLY A 159 -15.89 -20.44 -3.98
C GLY A 159 -16.13 -18.96 -3.65
N THR A 160 -17.24 -18.67 -2.98
CA THR A 160 -17.61 -17.30 -2.54
C THR A 160 -17.35 -17.05 -1.05
N ALA A 161 -16.74 -18.01 -0.35
CA ALA A 161 -16.36 -17.84 1.04
C ALA A 161 -15.39 -16.68 1.25
N VAL A 162 -15.43 -16.08 2.43
CA VAL A 162 -14.57 -14.95 2.79
C VAL A 162 -13.88 -15.25 4.13
N HIS A 163 -12.56 -15.13 4.16
CA HIS A 163 -11.78 -15.23 5.39
C HIS A 163 -11.27 -13.87 5.81
N THR A 164 -11.53 -13.50 7.05
CA THR A 164 -11.16 -12.19 7.58
C THR A 164 -10.36 -12.32 8.88
N VAL A 165 -9.22 -11.64 8.95
CA VAL A 165 -8.58 -11.27 10.20
C VAL A 165 -8.94 -9.82 10.47
N ARG A 166 -9.61 -9.56 11.60
CA ARG A 166 -10.17 -8.24 11.92
C ARG A 166 -9.67 -7.71 13.24
N PHE A 167 -9.36 -6.43 13.27
CA PHE A 167 -8.96 -5.67 14.45
C PHE A 167 -10.01 -4.62 14.79
N PRO A 168 -11.03 -4.96 15.61
CA PRO A 168 -12.19 -4.08 15.82
C PRO A 168 -11.92 -2.91 16.77
N SER A 169 -10.90 -3.00 17.64
CA SER A 169 -10.71 -2.14 18.80
C SER A 169 -9.36 -1.38 18.78
N VAL A 170 -8.87 -1.00 17.58
CA VAL A 170 -7.59 -0.28 17.44
C VAL A 170 -7.72 1.16 17.94
N ASP A 171 -6.84 1.55 18.86
CA ASP A 171 -6.65 2.95 19.28
C ASP A 171 -5.32 3.48 18.73
N GLU A 172 -5.40 4.22 17.61
CA GLU A 172 -4.21 4.75 16.91
C GLU A 172 -3.36 5.69 17.77
N ARG A 173 -3.93 6.32 18.81
CA ARG A 173 -3.21 7.22 19.72
C ARG A 173 -2.19 6.51 20.60
N ARG A 174 -2.32 5.18 20.74
CA ARG A 174 -1.43 4.36 21.57
C ARG A 174 -0.21 3.85 20.80
N PHE A 175 -0.18 4.00 19.49
CA PHE A 175 0.92 3.51 18.68
C PHE A 175 2.22 4.26 18.98
N GLN A 176 3.31 3.51 19.07
CA GLN A 176 4.66 4.02 19.31
C GLN A 176 5.48 4.07 18.02
N GLY A 177 5.18 3.20 17.05
CA GLY A 177 5.91 3.13 15.82
C GLY A 177 7.30 2.49 15.94
N ASP A 178 8.19 2.84 15.02
CA ASP A 178 9.58 2.37 15.02
C ASP A 178 10.30 2.80 16.30
N GLY A 179 11.05 1.86 16.90
CA GLY A 179 11.63 2.01 18.24
C GLY A 179 10.80 1.36 19.34
N ALA A 180 9.51 1.07 19.13
CA ALA A 180 8.82 0.09 19.93
C ALA A 180 9.49 -1.27 19.67
N LYS A 181 10.00 -1.90 20.69
CA LYS A 181 10.51 -3.27 20.57
C LYS A 181 9.42 -4.12 19.94
N VAL A 182 9.77 -4.85 18.90
CA VAL A 182 8.93 -5.88 18.32
C VAL A 182 8.32 -6.67 19.47
N VAL A 183 7.02 -6.79 19.42
CA VAL A 183 6.16 -7.42 20.39
C VAL A 183 6.89 -8.46 21.21
N ASP A 184 7.26 -8.10 22.41
CA ASP A 184 7.50 -9.07 23.45
C ASP A 184 6.14 -9.38 24.04
N THR A 185 5.55 -10.51 23.69
CA THR A 185 4.24 -10.95 24.17
C THR A 185 4.20 -11.16 25.68
N ASP A 186 5.37 -11.16 26.32
CA ASP A 186 5.50 -11.30 27.75
C ASP A 186 5.54 -9.95 28.49
N THR A 187 5.61 -8.84 27.76
CA THR A 187 5.55 -7.50 28.34
C THR A 187 4.39 -6.71 27.73
N ASP A 188 3.60 -6.04 28.54
CA ASP A 188 2.40 -5.25 28.21
C ASP A 188 2.63 -4.11 27.18
N THR A 189 3.52 -4.28 26.22
CA THR A 189 3.84 -3.29 25.19
C THR A 189 3.00 -3.42 23.94
N ASP A 190 1.82 -4.01 24.04
CA ASP A 190 0.84 -4.20 22.97
C ASP A 190 0.16 -2.92 22.51
N THR A 191 0.92 -1.85 22.28
CA THR A 191 0.32 -0.60 21.83
C THR A 191 0.01 -0.57 20.35
N ASP A 192 0.84 -1.20 19.54
CA ASP A 192 0.77 -1.16 18.08
C ASP A 192 -0.03 -2.35 17.53
N THR A 193 -1.35 -2.29 17.65
CA THR A 193 -2.25 -3.38 17.29
C THR A 193 -2.25 -3.68 15.78
N GLY A 194 -1.92 -4.91 15.41
CA GLY A 194 -1.87 -5.34 14.01
C GLY A 194 -1.49 -6.81 13.82
N LEU A 195 -1.26 -7.17 12.57
CA LEU A 195 -0.76 -8.48 12.16
C LEU A 195 0.77 -8.43 12.06
N TRP A 196 1.42 -9.19 12.91
CA TRP A 196 2.86 -9.32 12.97
C TRP A 196 3.31 -10.68 12.48
N VAL A 197 4.28 -10.72 11.58
CA VAL A 197 4.93 -11.95 11.15
C VAL A 197 6.39 -11.87 11.56
N THR A 198 6.80 -12.67 12.55
CA THR A 198 8.10 -12.56 13.21
C THR A 198 8.84 -13.89 13.26
N GLY A 199 10.13 -13.88 13.54
CA GLY A 199 10.94 -15.09 13.69
C GLY A 199 10.86 -16.02 12.46
N ALA A 200 10.42 -17.27 12.62
CA ALA A 200 10.19 -18.20 11.53
C ALA A 200 8.74 -18.15 10.98
N GLY A 201 8.06 -17.04 11.18
CA GLY A 201 6.67 -16.85 10.75
C GLY A 201 6.48 -16.98 9.25
N CYS A 202 5.37 -17.58 8.87
CA CYS A 202 4.92 -17.73 7.49
C CYS A 202 3.48 -17.26 7.34
N LEU A 203 3.29 -16.23 6.53
CA LEU A 203 1.98 -15.69 6.19
C LEU A 203 1.58 -16.19 4.79
N ARG A 204 0.40 -16.82 4.70
CA ARG A 204 -0.19 -17.25 3.43
C ARG A 204 -1.60 -16.71 3.33
N LEU A 205 -1.79 -15.74 2.47
CA LEU A 205 -3.09 -15.18 2.12
C LEU A 205 -3.34 -15.51 0.65
N ASP A 206 -4.23 -16.45 0.37
CA ASP A 206 -4.47 -16.97 -0.98
C ASP A 206 -5.97 -16.91 -1.30
N GLY A 207 -6.41 -15.75 -1.78
CA GLY A 207 -7.79 -15.55 -2.23
C GLY A 207 -8.02 -16.04 -3.64
N ALA A 208 -9.28 -16.19 -4.03
CA ALA A 208 -9.65 -16.49 -5.41
C ALA A 208 -9.12 -15.40 -6.36
N ALA A 209 -8.52 -15.84 -7.47
CA ALA A 209 -7.95 -14.94 -8.46
C ALA A 209 -9.02 -14.01 -9.05
N LYS A 210 -8.74 -12.70 -9.04
CA LYS A 210 -9.56 -11.67 -9.66
C LYS A 210 -8.71 -10.73 -10.47
N THR A 211 -9.17 -10.36 -11.67
CA THR A 211 -8.60 -9.23 -12.41
C THR A 211 -8.65 -8.00 -11.52
N ALA A 212 -7.50 -7.41 -11.22
CA ALA A 212 -7.41 -6.31 -10.27
C ALA A 212 -8.01 -5.02 -10.84
N TRP A 213 -7.81 -4.76 -12.13
CA TRP A 213 -8.33 -3.60 -12.82
C TRP A 213 -8.39 -3.81 -14.33
N VAL A 214 -9.29 -3.08 -14.98
CA VAL A 214 -9.45 -3.06 -16.45
C VAL A 214 -9.83 -1.65 -16.87
N ARG A 215 -9.43 -1.21 -18.05
CA ARG A 215 -9.88 0.07 -18.62
C ARG A 215 -11.27 -0.03 -19.22
N ALA A 216 -12.02 1.04 -19.14
CA ALA A 216 -13.23 1.20 -19.92
C ALA A 216 -12.88 1.23 -21.43
N ASP A 217 -13.71 0.59 -22.26
CA ASP A 217 -13.52 0.53 -23.72
C ASP A 217 -13.89 1.86 -24.42
N ARG A 218 -14.67 2.71 -23.72
CA ARG A 218 -15.15 4.01 -24.20
C ARG A 218 -15.19 5.05 -23.08
N GLU A 219 -15.51 6.27 -23.42
CA GLU A 219 -15.88 7.28 -22.41
C GLU A 219 -17.11 6.83 -21.61
N LEU A 220 -17.17 7.22 -20.36
CA LEU A 220 -18.29 6.95 -19.47
C LEU A 220 -19.03 8.24 -19.16
N ARG A 221 -20.36 8.14 -19.05
CA ARG A 221 -21.24 9.29 -18.78
C ARG A 221 -21.87 9.16 -17.41
N ALA A 222 -22.13 10.28 -16.78
CA ALA A 222 -23.00 10.31 -15.61
C ALA A 222 -24.35 9.68 -15.98
N GLY A 223 -24.85 8.77 -15.13
CA GLY A 223 -26.06 8.00 -15.41
C GLY A 223 -25.85 6.64 -16.06
N ASP A 224 -24.65 6.33 -16.57
CA ASP A 224 -24.38 5.00 -17.12
C ASP A 224 -24.54 3.92 -16.03
N THR A 225 -25.24 2.85 -16.37
CA THR A 225 -25.42 1.66 -15.51
C THR A 225 -24.78 0.41 -16.12
N SER A 226 -24.19 0.54 -17.30
CA SER A 226 -23.49 -0.54 -17.98
C SER A 226 -22.21 0.00 -18.59
N ILE A 227 -21.11 -0.70 -18.33
CA ILE A 227 -19.77 -0.32 -18.76
C ILE A 227 -19.18 -1.43 -19.60
N GLY A 228 -18.73 -1.08 -20.82
CA GLY A 228 -17.88 -1.93 -21.63
C GLY A 228 -16.44 -1.83 -21.17
N LEU A 229 -15.74 -2.95 -21.12
CA LEU A 229 -14.36 -3.08 -20.68
C LEU A 229 -13.45 -3.41 -21.86
N ALA A 230 -12.23 -2.94 -21.84
CA ALA A 230 -11.23 -3.22 -22.88
C ALA A 230 -10.79 -4.71 -22.89
N ALA A 231 -11.05 -5.45 -21.81
CA ALA A 231 -10.82 -6.90 -21.72
C ALA A 231 -11.86 -7.54 -20.79
N GLU A 232 -12.13 -8.81 -20.99
CA GLU A 232 -13.00 -9.59 -20.11
C GLU A 232 -12.34 -9.78 -18.74
N PRO A 233 -12.98 -9.39 -17.62
CA PRO A 233 -12.40 -9.53 -16.30
C PRO A 233 -12.62 -10.95 -15.78
N THR A 234 -11.57 -11.55 -15.22
CA THR A 234 -11.65 -12.84 -14.54
C THR A 234 -12.10 -12.66 -13.09
N GLY A 235 -13.02 -13.49 -12.63
CA GLY A 235 -13.37 -13.62 -11.20
C GLY A 235 -14.20 -12.45 -10.64
N TRP A 236 -14.66 -11.50 -11.45
CA TRP A 236 -15.58 -10.46 -10.97
C TRP A 236 -16.97 -11.05 -10.75
N LEU A 237 -17.58 -10.74 -9.62
CA LEU A 237 -18.84 -11.31 -9.18
C LEU A 237 -19.86 -10.22 -8.83
N PRO A 238 -21.16 -10.53 -8.89
CA PRO A 238 -22.19 -9.67 -8.29
C PRO A 238 -21.85 -9.38 -6.82
N GLY A 239 -21.97 -8.11 -6.42
CA GLY A 239 -21.61 -7.66 -5.09
C GLY A 239 -20.15 -7.13 -4.97
N ASP A 240 -19.31 -7.32 -5.97
CA ASP A 240 -17.98 -6.70 -5.97
C ASP A 240 -18.09 -5.17 -6.00
N GLU A 241 -17.25 -4.50 -5.23
CA GLU A 241 -17.12 -3.05 -5.21
C GLU A 241 -16.03 -2.63 -6.20
N LEU A 242 -16.36 -1.69 -7.09
CA LEU A 242 -15.44 -1.12 -8.06
C LEU A 242 -15.21 0.36 -7.77
N ALA A 243 -13.97 0.81 -7.92
CA ALA A 243 -13.67 2.23 -8.06
C ALA A 243 -13.45 2.55 -9.54
N VAL A 244 -14.18 3.54 -10.07
CA VAL A 244 -13.97 4.10 -11.40
C VAL A 244 -13.16 5.37 -11.28
N THR A 245 -12.02 5.42 -11.96
CA THR A 245 -11.06 6.52 -11.81
C THR A 245 -11.47 7.77 -12.57
N PRO A 246 -11.18 8.99 -12.05
CA PRO A 246 -11.43 10.22 -12.77
C PRO A 246 -10.49 10.39 -13.96
N THR A 247 -11.01 10.96 -15.05
CA THR A 247 -10.27 11.30 -16.27
C THR A 247 -10.50 12.73 -16.72
N GLY A 248 -11.20 13.52 -15.92
CA GLY A 248 -11.45 14.93 -16.18
C GLY A 248 -10.18 15.78 -16.08
N PRO A 249 -10.29 17.10 -16.31
CA PRO A 249 -9.15 18.00 -16.17
C PRO A 249 -8.54 17.93 -14.76
N PRO A 250 -7.22 17.82 -14.62
CA PRO A 250 -6.55 17.70 -13.32
C PRO A 250 -6.54 19.00 -12.51
N ASP A 251 -6.86 20.13 -13.13
CA ASP A 251 -7.00 21.45 -12.53
C ASP A 251 -8.39 21.73 -11.98
N ALA A 252 -9.34 20.83 -12.15
CA ALA A 252 -10.65 20.95 -11.54
C ALA A 252 -10.52 20.80 -10.01
N GLU A 253 -11.13 21.74 -9.26
CA GLU A 253 -11.05 21.82 -7.81
C GLU A 253 -11.39 20.50 -7.08
N ASP A 254 -12.32 19.73 -7.65
CA ASP A 254 -12.80 18.48 -7.07
C ASP A 254 -12.32 17.21 -7.83
N PHE A 255 -11.33 17.35 -8.71
CA PHE A 255 -10.87 16.25 -9.58
C PHE A 255 -10.64 14.94 -8.81
N SER A 256 -9.90 15.00 -7.72
CA SER A 256 -9.58 13.81 -6.92
C SER A 256 -10.77 13.23 -6.14
N ALA A 257 -11.88 13.96 -6.07
CA ALA A 257 -13.12 13.48 -5.46
C ALA A 257 -14.07 12.82 -6.47
N ARG A 258 -13.82 12.96 -7.79
CA ARG A 258 -14.68 12.43 -8.86
C ARG A 258 -14.48 10.95 -9.14
N TYR A 259 -14.31 10.16 -8.10
CA TYR A 259 -14.38 8.71 -8.16
C TYR A 259 -15.80 8.24 -8.02
N ASP A 260 -16.20 7.27 -8.84
CA ASP A 260 -17.40 6.50 -8.58
C ASP A 260 -17.04 5.22 -7.84
N LEU A 261 -17.62 5.01 -6.66
CA LEU A 261 -17.62 3.73 -5.97
C LEU A 261 -18.96 3.06 -6.27
N VAL A 262 -18.91 1.96 -7.00
CA VAL A 262 -20.10 1.27 -7.50
C VAL A 262 -20.04 -0.23 -7.22
N THR A 263 -21.20 -0.84 -7.13
CA THR A 263 -21.32 -2.29 -6.91
C THR A 263 -21.69 -2.99 -8.22
N VAL A 264 -21.03 -4.10 -8.51
CA VAL A 264 -21.35 -4.97 -9.64
C VAL A 264 -22.70 -5.63 -9.41
N ARG A 265 -23.62 -5.49 -10.37
CA ARG A 265 -24.87 -6.25 -10.42
C ARG A 265 -24.69 -7.56 -11.20
N SER A 266 -23.99 -7.51 -12.33
CA SER A 266 -23.69 -8.68 -13.16
C SER A 266 -22.50 -8.41 -14.06
N VAL A 267 -21.86 -9.48 -14.54
CA VAL A 267 -20.78 -9.46 -15.53
C VAL A 267 -21.16 -10.41 -16.67
N SER A 268 -20.98 -9.98 -17.91
CA SER A 268 -21.22 -10.79 -19.10
C SER A 268 -20.16 -10.46 -20.15
N GLY A 269 -19.20 -11.37 -20.34
CA GLY A 269 -18.02 -11.11 -21.17
C GLY A 269 -17.28 -9.86 -20.68
N SER A 270 -17.02 -8.93 -21.58
CA SER A 270 -16.40 -7.63 -21.26
C SER A 270 -17.40 -6.53 -20.84
N THR A 271 -18.62 -6.88 -20.44
CA THR A 271 -19.63 -5.90 -20.00
C THR A 271 -19.95 -6.08 -18.53
N VAL A 272 -19.86 -5.01 -17.75
CA VAL A 272 -20.26 -4.95 -16.35
C VAL A 272 -21.52 -4.11 -16.22
N THR A 273 -22.56 -4.67 -15.59
CA THR A 273 -23.76 -3.93 -15.18
C THR A 273 -23.61 -3.53 -13.70
N LEU A 274 -23.93 -2.27 -13.42
CA LEU A 274 -23.80 -1.69 -12.08
C LEU A 274 -25.13 -1.76 -11.32
N ALA A 275 -25.05 -1.84 -10.01
CA ALA A 275 -26.22 -1.78 -9.12
C ALA A 275 -26.83 -0.37 -9.02
N SER A 276 -25.98 0.66 -9.22
CA SER A 276 -26.37 2.07 -9.26
C SER A 276 -25.69 2.78 -10.43
N PRO A 277 -26.29 3.85 -10.99
CA PRO A 277 -25.67 4.60 -12.08
C PRO A 277 -24.42 5.34 -11.61
N LEU A 278 -23.51 5.61 -12.55
CA LEU A 278 -22.36 6.48 -12.32
C LEU A 278 -22.84 7.89 -11.97
N LYS A 279 -22.18 8.48 -10.99
CA LYS A 279 -22.43 9.86 -10.55
C LYS A 279 -21.70 10.87 -11.45
N TYR A 280 -20.51 10.51 -11.92
CA TYR A 280 -19.64 11.39 -12.67
C TYR A 280 -19.48 10.92 -14.10
N ALA A 281 -19.07 11.84 -14.97
CA ALA A 281 -18.59 11.50 -16.30
C ALA A 281 -17.08 11.25 -16.26
N HIS A 282 -16.63 10.23 -17.01
CA HIS A 282 -15.23 9.88 -17.17
C HIS A 282 -14.89 9.91 -18.66
N PRO A 283 -14.58 11.10 -19.23
CA PRO A 283 -14.31 11.25 -20.64
C PRO A 283 -13.03 10.53 -21.06
N ARG A 284 -12.92 10.16 -22.32
CA ARG A 284 -11.63 9.79 -22.91
C ARG A 284 -10.86 11.07 -23.25
N VAL A 285 -9.64 11.15 -22.80
CA VAL A 285 -8.76 12.30 -23.03
C VAL A 285 -7.60 11.87 -23.92
N THR A 286 -7.41 12.56 -25.05
CA THR A 286 -6.25 12.34 -25.90
C THR A 286 -5.20 13.40 -25.56
N ALA A 287 -4.08 12.96 -25.03
CA ALA A 287 -2.92 13.80 -24.73
C ALA A 287 -2.03 13.98 -25.98
N GLY A 288 -1.05 14.86 -25.88
CA GLY A 288 -0.03 15.05 -26.93
C GLY A 288 0.63 13.71 -27.32
N GLY A 289 0.93 13.57 -28.62
CA GLY A 289 1.49 12.32 -29.16
C GLY A 289 0.47 11.20 -29.43
N GLY A 290 -0.84 11.50 -29.39
CA GLY A 290 -1.90 10.54 -29.74
C GLY A 290 -2.25 9.53 -28.65
N VAL A 291 -1.70 9.70 -27.45
CA VAL A 291 -2.02 8.83 -26.31
C VAL A 291 -3.42 9.12 -25.79
N THR A 292 -4.27 8.09 -25.76
CA THR A 292 -5.63 8.20 -25.23
C THR A 292 -5.72 7.55 -23.86
N VAL A 293 -6.19 8.32 -22.88
CA VAL A 293 -6.43 7.90 -21.50
C VAL A 293 -7.93 7.72 -21.30
N GLY A 294 -8.33 6.60 -20.72
CA GLY A 294 -9.70 6.31 -20.29
C GLY A 294 -9.73 5.87 -18.84
N ALA A 295 -10.92 5.81 -18.25
CA ALA A 295 -11.08 5.40 -16.87
C ALA A 295 -10.64 3.96 -16.63
N GLU A 296 -9.94 3.72 -15.55
CA GLU A 296 -9.70 2.40 -14.99
C GLU A 296 -10.83 2.03 -14.01
N LEU A 297 -11.27 0.77 -14.09
CA LEU A 297 -12.18 0.17 -13.11
C LEU A 297 -11.36 -0.77 -12.22
N LEU A 298 -11.26 -0.42 -10.95
CA LEU A 298 -10.47 -1.14 -9.95
C LEU A 298 -11.40 -2.01 -9.13
N ASN A 299 -11.20 -3.34 -9.13
CA ASN A 299 -11.96 -4.23 -8.26
C ASN A 299 -11.36 -4.22 -6.86
N LEU A 300 -12.08 -3.69 -5.89
CA LEU A 300 -11.64 -3.51 -4.51
C LEU A 300 -12.02 -4.70 -3.59
N THR A 301 -12.73 -5.70 -4.12
CA THR A 301 -13.25 -6.83 -3.34
C THR A 301 -12.37 -8.07 -3.46
N ARG A 302 -12.03 -8.67 -2.32
CA ARG A 302 -11.27 -9.92 -2.23
C ARG A 302 -11.92 -10.87 -1.22
N GLY A 303 -11.67 -12.17 -1.43
CA GLY A 303 -12.15 -13.24 -0.53
C GLY A 303 -11.29 -13.38 0.73
N VAL A 304 -10.04 -12.91 0.74
CA VAL A 304 -9.19 -12.86 1.93
C VAL A 304 -9.05 -11.41 2.36
N ARG A 305 -9.20 -11.15 3.67
CA ARG A 305 -9.16 -9.79 4.20
C ARG A 305 -8.35 -9.71 5.49
N VAL A 306 -7.58 -8.63 5.63
CA VAL A 306 -7.00 -8.17 6.89
C VAL A 306 -7.46 -6.73 7.07
N GLU A 307 -8.18 -6.44 8.16
CA GLU A 307 -8.79 -5.13 8.28
C GLU A 307 -8.85 -4.60 9.72
N GLY A 308 -8.59 -3.30 9.86
CA GLY A 308 -8.98 -2.52 11.02
C GLY A 308 -10.42 -2.05 10.92
N THR A 309 -10.67 -0.82 11.31
CA THR A 309 -11.96 -0.13 11.17
C THR A 309 -11.75 1.31 10.70
N ALA A 310 -12.84 1.96 10.26
CA ALA A 310 -12.78 3.39 9.93
C ALA A 310 -12.44 4.29 11.15
N LYS A 311 -12.49 3.75 12.37
CA LYS A 311 -12.18 4.46 13.62
C LYS A 311 -10.80 4.14 14.18
N GLY A 312 -10.16 3.09 13.69
CA GLY A 312 -8.84 2.68 14.13
C GLY A 312 -8.23 1.70 13.13
N ARG A 313 -7.08 2.07 12.57
CA ARG A 313 -6.35 1.31 11.54
C ARG A 313 -5.34 0.39 12.18
N ALA A 314 -5.33 -0.86 11.72
CA ALA A 314 -4.29 -1.83 12.06
C ALA A 314 -3.08 -1.68 11.11
N HIS A 315 -2.15 -2.63 11.14
CA HIS A 315 -1.04 -2.72 10.20
C HIS A 315 -0.70 -4.18 9.90
N VAL A 316 0.10 -4.40 8.84
CA VAL A 316 0.70 -5.70 8.54
C VAL A 316 2.22 -5.55 8.44
N HIS A 317 2.93 -6.15 9.40
CA HIS A 317 4.38 -6.02 9.54
C HIS A 317 5.06 -7.40 9.42
N VAL A 318 5.93 -7.55 8.42
CA VAL A 318 6.57 -8.82 8.07
C VAL A 318 8.07 -8.71 8.30
N THR A 319 8.55 -9.39 9.33
CA THR A 319 9.97 -9.60 9.65
C THR A 319 10.31 -11.10 9.71
N GLY A 320 9.37 -11.96 9.33
CA GLY A 320 9.55 -13.40 9.35
C GLY A 320 10.57 -13.88 8.32
N SER A 321 11.42 -14.83 8.72
CA SER A 321 12.49 -15.37 7.87
C SER A 321 12.00 -16.31 6.76
N ARG A 322 10.73 -16.66 6.74
CA ARG A 322 10.13 -17.45 5.64
C ARG A 322 9.40 -16.53 4.68
N PRO A 323 9.43 -16.82 3.35
CA PRO A 323 8.71 -16.01 2.37
C PRO A 323 7.22 -15.92 2.72
N ALA A 324 6.67 -14.69 2.66
CA ALA A 324 5.23 -14.50 2.71
C ALA A 324 4.63 -14.76 1.33
N ASP A 325 3.48 -15.43 1.28
CA ASP A 325 2.70 -15.66 0.06
C ASP A 325 1.39 -14.87 0.20
N VAL A 326 1.29 -13.73 -0.48
CA VAL A 326 0.16 -12.80 -0.34
C VAL A 326 -0.46 -12.56 -1.71
N ARG A 327 -1.57 -13.26 -1.96
CA ARG A 327 -2.27 -13.22 -3.25
C ARG A 327 -3.75 -12.94 -3.06
N HIS A 328 -4.28 -12.10 -3.95
CA HIS A 328 -5.71 -11.82 -4.06
C HIS A 328 -6.38 -11.53 -2.70
N ALA A 329 -5.67 -10.74 -1.86
CA ALA A 329 -6.14 -10.31 -0.55
C ALA A 329 -6.47 -8.82 -0.55
N ALA A 330 -7.35 -8.38 0.36
CA ALA A 330 -7.63 -6.98 0.63
C ALA A 330 -7.14 -6.61 2.03
N LEU A 331 -6.36 -5.54 2.12
CA LEU A 331 -5.95 -4.91 3.35
C LEU A 331 -6.71 -3.58 3.45
N ARG A 332 -7.55 -3.42 4.47
CA ARG A 332 -8.42 -2.25 4.59
C ARG A 332 -8.32 -1.62 5.97
N TRP A 333 -8.39 -0.28 6.03
CA TRP A 333 -8.19 0.45 7.28
C TRP A 333 -6.93 -0.02 7.98
N VAL A 334 -5.83 0.10 7.25
CA VAL A 334 -4.46 -0.21 7.69
C VAL A 334 -3.60 1.03 7.62
N GLY A 335 -2.39 0.98 8.20
CA GLY A 335 -1.51 2.13 8.24
C GLY A 335 -2.03 3.19 9.22
N PRO A 336 -1.87 3.01 10.54
CA PRO A 336 -2.38 3.93 11.55
C PRO A 336 -1.72 5.31 11.45
N ARG A 337 -2.42 6.31 11.98
CA ARG A 337 -1.94 7.68 12.15
C ARG A 337 -2.09 8.07 13.61
N ALA A 338 -1.06 8.63 14.18
CA ALA A 338 -1.07 9.13 15.55
C ALA A 338 -0.90 10.64 15.58
N ASP A 339 -1.41 11.25 16.63
CA ASP A 339 -1.10 12.65 16.94
C ASP A 339 0.40 12.76 17.21
N THR A 340 1.07 13.62 16.48
CA THR A 340 2.46 13.95 16.80
C THR A 340 2.45 14.97 17.94
N GLU A 341 3.34 14.80 18.94
CA GLU A 341 3.57 15.83 19.96
C GLU A 341 4.03 17.17 19.34
N LYS A 342 4.51 17.13 18.12
CA LYS A 342 4.79 18.30 17.31
C LYS A 342 3.50 18.68 16.59
N THR A 343 2.63 19.41 17.27
CA THR A 343 1.57 20.14 16.60
C THR A 343 2.22 21.02 15.55
N TRP A 344 2.08 20.66 14.29
CA TRP A 344 2.36 21.61 13.23
C TRP A 344 1.30 22.70 13.36
N LYS A 345 1.74 23.86 13.80
CA LYS A 345 0.89 25.04 13.74
C LYS A 345 0.88 25.42 12.26
N GLY A 346 -0.23 25.16 11.59
CA GLY A 346 -0.53 25.83 10.33
C GLY A 346 -0.29 27.33 10.51
N GLN A 347 -0.20 28.09 9.46
CA GLN A 347 0.01 29.56 9.56
C GLN A 347 -1.01 30.23 10.48
N ASP A 348 -2.14 29.59 10.75
CA ASP A 348 -3.20 30.02 11.67
C ASP A 348 -3.22 29.34 13.05
N GLY A 349 -2.32 28.40 13.29
CA GLY A 349 -2.07 27.85 14.62
C GLY A 349 -3.06 26.83 15.19
N THR A 350 -4.03 26.31 14.44
CA THR A 350 -5.23 25.74 15.05
C THR A 350 -5.58 24.28 14.71
N VAL A 351 -4.87 23.57 13.86
CA VAL A 351 -5.25 22.18 13.50
C VAL A 351 -4.25 21.17 14.03
N PRO A 352 -4.66 20.23 14.91
CA PRO A 352 -3.84 19.09 15.24
C PRO A 352 -3.68 18.24 13.98
N VAL A 353 -2.44 17.94 13.63
CA VAL A 353 -2.11 17.14 12.45
C VAL A 353 -1.68 15.76 12.90
N THR A 354 -2.35 14.75 12.38
CA THR A 354 -1.90 13.37 12.54
C THR A 354 -0.78 13.07 11.53
N ALA A 355 0.16 12.23 11.90
CA ALA A 355 1.20 11.72 11.01
C ALA A 355 1.11 10.20 10.92
N PRO A 356 1.60 9.59 9.82
CA PRO A 356 1.72 8.15 9.75
C PRO A 356 2.59 7.65 10.91
N VAL A 357 2.20 6.55 11.51
CA VAL A 357 3.02 5.88 12.53
C VAL A 357 4.16 5.17 11.80
N LEU A 358 5.39 5.57 12.12
CA LEU A 358 6.58 5.06 11.47
C LEU A 358 6.68 3.53 11.61
N GLY A 359 6.96 2.84 10.50
CA GLY A 359 7.07 1.37 10.48
C GLY A 359 5.73 0.62 10.52
N ARG A 360 4.58 1.31 10.65
CA ARG A 360 3.24 0.69 10.73
C ARG A 360 2.42 1.03 9.48
N TYR A 361 2.65 0.26 8.42
CA TYR A 361 2.11 0.52 7.07
C TYR A 361 1.06 -0.51 6.64
N GLY A 362 0.56 -0.40 5.44
CA GLY A 362 -0.42 -1.33 4.88
C GLY A 362 0.12 -2.75 4.77
N LEU A 363 1.09 -2.98 3.92
CA LEU A 363 1.87 -4.23 3.83
C LEU A 363 3.36 -3.86 3.86
N HIS A 364 4.00 -4.17 4.96
CA HIS A 364 5.38 -3.78 5.23
C HIS A 364 6.30 -4.99 5.35
N PHE A 365 7.20 -5.16 4.40
CA PHE A 365 8.34 -6.09 4.50
C PHE A 365 9.50 -5.30 5.09
N HIS A 366 9.94 -5.67 6.31
CA HIS A 366 10.87 -4.86 7.07
C HIS A 366 12.21 -5.56 7.25
N MET A 367 13.25 -5.00 6.64
CA MET A 367 14.67 -5.36 6.80
C MET A 367 14.97 -6.86 6.58
N LEU A 368 14.34 -7.47 5.59
CA LEU A 368 14.46 -8.90 5.29
C LEU A 368 15.61 -9.24 4.31
N GLY A 369 16.22 -8.22 3.68
CA GLY A 369 17.31 -8.42 2.75
C GLY A 369 16.96 -9.41 1.64
N ASP A 370 17.84 -10.37 1.39
CA ASP A 370 17.67 -11.39 0.36
C ASP A 370 16.63 -12.48 0.71
N THR A 371 16.13 -12.53 1.94
CA THR A 371 15.09 -13.49 2.36
C THR A 371 13.80 -13.34 1.54
N THR A 372 13.53 -12.15 1.03
CA THR A 372 12.34 -11.86 0.22
C THR A 372 12.54 -12.10 -1.28
N ARG A 373 13.73 -12.49 -1.74
CA ARG A 373 13.94 -12.73 -3.17
C ARG A 373 13.03 -13.82 -3.71
N GLY A 374 12.33 -13.48 -4.81
CA GLY A 374 11.34 -14.35 -5.43
C GLY A 374 9.94 -14.27 -4.79
N THR A 375 9.74 -13.43 -3.76
CA THR A 375 8.41 -13.18 -3.23
C THR A 375 7.55 -12.47 -4.28
N VAL A 376 6.34 -12.97 -4.48
CA VAL A 376 5.34 -12.37 -5.36
C VAL A 376 4.12 -11.99 -4.54
N VAL A 377 3.82 -10.69 -4.53
CA VAL A 377 2.59 -10.12 -4.00
C VAL A 377 1.66 -9.86 -5.18
N GLU A 378 0.57 -10.61 -5.30
CA GLU A 378 -0.24 -10.60 -6.52
C GLU A 378 -1.71 -10.27 -6.26
N GLY A 379 -2.26 -9.36 -7.05
CA GLY A 379 -3.69 -9.01 -7.01
C GLY A 379 -4.15 -8.45 -5.67
N VAL A 380 -3.24 -7.94 -4.85
CA VAL A 380 -3.53 -7.41 -3.51
C VAL A 380 -4.10 -6.00 -3.64
N VAL A 381 -5.13 -5.72 -2.86
CA VAL A 381 -5.74 -4.39 -2.72
C VAL A 381 -5.41 -3.85 -1.34
N VAL A 382 -4.80 -2.67 -1.28
CA VAL A 382 -4.69 -1.87 -0.05
C VAL A 382 -5.57 -0.65 -0.19
N ARG A 383 -6.54 -0.48 0.71
CA ARG A 383 -7.50 0.63 0.61
C ARG A 383 -7.85 1.27 1.94
N ASP A 384 -8.30 2.50 1.88
CA ASP A 384 -8.67 3.29 3.08
C ASP A 384 -7.50 3.33 4.09
N ALA A 385 -6.25 3.38 3.58
CA ALA A 385 -5.06 3.35 4.42
C ALA A 385 -4.68 4.75 4.90
N GLY A 386 -4.28 4.85 6.14
CA GLY A 386 -3.82 6.11 6.74
C GLY A 386 -2.32 6.38 6.51
N SER A 387 -1.63 5.47 5.85
CA SER A 387 -0.20 5.54 5.57
C SER A 387 0.13 4.87 4.23
N HIS A 388 1.41 4.58 3.96
CA HIS A 388 1.87 3.88 2.76
C HIS A 388 1.18 2.52 2.59
N ALA A 389 0.89 2.16 1.33
CA ALA A 389 0.20 0.89 1.05
C ALA A 389 1.16 -0.30 0.97
N PHE A 390 2.21 -0.21 0.15
CA PHE A 390 3.17 -1.29 -0.10
C PHE A 390 4.59 -0.80 0.18
N VAL A 391 5.27 -1.44 1.13
CA VAL A 391 6.58 -0.99 1.60
C VAL A 391 7.58 -2.15 1.68
N PRO A 392 8.48 -2.28 0.70
CA PRO A 392 9.59 -3.23 0.72
C PRO A 392 10.84 -2.61 1.39
N HIS A 393 10.77 -2.28 2.69
CA HIS A 393 11.87 -1.62 3.40
C HIS A 393 13.08 -2.55 3.56
N ALA A 394 14.23 -2.17 2.99
CA ALA A 394 15.47 -2.95 2.99
C ALA A 394 15.23 -4.45 2.73
N SER A 395 14.35 -4.75 1.78
CA SER A 395 13.92 -6.09 1.40
C SER A 395 14.01 -6.24 -0.11
N HIS A 396 14.68 -7.26 -0.62
CA HIS A 396 15.08 -7.35 -2.02
C HIS A 396 14.23 -8.33 -2.83
N GLY A 397 14.15 -8.13 -4.15
CA GLY A 397 13.61 -9.09 -5.11
C GLY A 397 12.12 -9.39 -4.97
N ILE A 398 11.34 -8.43 -4.47
CA ILE A 398 9.88 -8.55 -4.36
C ILE A 398 9.23 -8.08 -5.65
N THR A 399 8.30 -8.87 -6.17
CA THR A 399 7.42 -8.48 -7.29
C THR A 399 6.03 -8.18 -6.78
N PHE A 400 5.59 -6.94 -6.94
CA PHE A 400 4.19 -6.53 -6.80
C PHE A 400 3.54 -6.61 -8.18
N ARG A 401 2.61 -7.54 -8.36
CA ARG A 401 1.92 -7.78 -9.63
C ARG A 401 0.42 -7.53 -9.49
N SER A 402 -0.14 -6.73 -10.40
CA SER A 402 -1.57 -6.42 -10.43
C SER A 402 -2.11 -5.95 -9.07
N CYS A 403 -1.28 -5.24 -8.30
CA CYS A 403 -1.68 -4.69 -7.00
C CYS A 403 -2.36 -3.34 -7.19
N VAL A 404 -3.33 -3.06 -6.31
CA VAL A 404 -4.08 -1.81 -6.31
C VAL A 404 -3.96 -1.16 -4.94
N SER A 405 -3.56 0.11 -4.93
CA SER A 405 -3.77 0.99 -3.80
C SER A 405 -4.90 1.95 -4.13
N HIS A 406 -5.84 2.13 -3.21
CA HIS A 406 -6.94 3.06 -3.39
C HIS A 406 -7.26 3.79 -2.09
N ASP A 407 -7.28 5.13 -2.18
CA ASP A 407 -7.63 5.98 -1.05
C ASP A 407 -6.64 5.83 0.13
N THR A 408 -5.38 6.16 -0.15
CA THR A 408 -4.28 6.18 0.84
C THR A 408 -3.92 7.62 1.19
N TRP A 409 -3.34 7.82 2.38
CA TRP A 409 -2.97 9.15 2.86
C TRP A 409 -1.47 9.44 2.70
N GLU A 410 -0.72 8.48 2.26
CA GLU A 410 0.70 8.57 1.93
C GLU A 410 0.96 7.85 0.61
N ASP A 411 2.22 7.75 0.17
CA ASP A 411 2.60 7.09 -1.09
C ASP A 411 2.00 5.69 -1.19
N ALA A 412 1.52 5.34 -2.36
CA ALA A 412 0.96 4.01 -2.58
C ALA A 412 2.04 2.92 -2.54
N ALA A 413 3.16 3.16 -3.19
CA ALA A 413 4.35 2.34 -3.06
C ALA A 413 5.48 3.23 -2.54
N TRP A 414 6.07 2.82 -1.43
CA TRP A 414 7.16 3.55 -0.80
C TRP A 414 8.27 2.57 -0.42
N TRP A 415 9.49 2.91 -0.64
CA TRP A 415 10.62 2.01 -0.43
C TRP A 415 11.37 2.32 0.86
N ASP A 416 11.63 3.59 1.06
CA ASP A 416 12.33 4.15 2.21
C ASP A 416 12.56 5.65 2.02
N GLY A 417 12.86 6.39 3.07
CA GLY A 417 13.21 7.80 2.97
C GLY A 417 14.58 8.03 2.31
N PRO A 418 14.93 9.27 1.93
CA PRO A 418 16.25 9.59 1.42
C PRO A 418 17.30 9.23 2.47
N PRO A 419 18.51 8.84 2.05
CA PRO A 419 19.57 8.50 2.98
C PRO A 419 19.85 9.66 3.92
N ASP A 420 19.59 9.46 5.22
CA ASP A 420 20.17 10.32 6.23
C ASP A 420 21.70 10.12 6.14
N THR A 421 22.44 11.19 5.96
CA THR A 421 23.90 11.14 5.87
C THR A 421 24.56 10.53 7.10
N ARG A 422 23.80 10.27 8.17
CA ARG A 422 24.25 9.72 9.44
C ARG A 422 24.00 8.22 9.60
N THR A 423 23.08 7.65 8.82
CA THR A 423 22.79 6.21 8.87
C THR A 423 22.80 5.65 7.45
N PRO A 424 23.70 4.70 7.11
CA PRO A 424 23.69 4.09 5.80
C PRO A 424 22.37 3.35 5.61
N GLN A 425 21.48 3.91 4.83
CA GLN A 425 20.24 3.25 4.44
C GLN A 425 20.56 2.11 3.49
N ARG A 426 19.91 0.99 3.72
CA ARG A 426 20.01 -0.17 2.85
C ARG A 426 18.95 -0.04 1.78
N PRO A 427 19.33 0.08 0.50
CA PRO A 427 18.37 0.14 -0.58
C PRO A 427 17.56 -1.16 -0.66
N SER A 428 16.41 -1.10 -1.31
CA SER A 428 15.63 -2.28 -1.69
C SER A 428 15.89 -2.58 -3.17
N ASP A 429 16.71 -3.60 -3.44
CA ASP A 429 17.11 -3.97 -4.79
C ASP A 429 16.11 -4.88 -5.48
N ASP A 430 16.08 -4.85 -6.81
CA ASP A 430 15.28 -5.75 -7.66
C ASP A 430 13.77 -5.73 -7.35
N ILE A 431 13.24 -4.58 -6.95
CA ILE A 431 11.81 -4.41 -6.72
C ILE A 431 11.10 -4.23 -8.06
N VAL A 432 10.05 -5.01 -8.27
CA VAL A 432 9.25 -4.97 -9.50
C VAL A 432 7.82 -4.57 -9.19
N HIS A 433 7.34 -3.51 -9.84
CA HIS A 433 5.93 -3.18 -9.94
C HIS A 433 5.45 -3.51 -11.36
N GLU A 434 4.51 -4.44 -11.49
CA GLU A 434 3.98 -4.92 -12.77
C GLU A 434 2.46 -4.80 -12.78
N SER A 435 1.90 -4.04 -13.71
CA SER A 435 0.46 -3.81 -13.85
C SER A 435 -0.22 -3.34 -12.56
N CYS A 436 0.47 -2.51 -11.77
CA CYS A 436 -0.04 -1.98 -10.52
C CYS A 436 -0.75 -0.64 -10.71
N VAL A 437 -1.70 -0.33 -9.83
CA VAL A 437 -2.42 0.95 -9.84
C VAL A 437 -2.30 1.64 -8.49
N ALA A 438 -1.76 2.87 -8.51
CA ALA A 438 -1.81 3.82 -7.41
C ALA A 438 -2.97 4.79 -7.66
N SER A 439 -4.01 4.72 -6.85
CA SER A 439 -5.25 5.46 -7.06
C SER A 439 -5.65 6.25 -5.84
N ARG A 440 -5.90 7.55 -6.02
CA ARG A 440 -6.35 8.45 -4.97
C ARG A 440 -5.42 8.47 -3.74
N THR A 441 -4.20 8.96 -3.93
CA THR A 441 -3.37 9.37 -2.80
C THR A 441 -3.90 10.69 -2.28
N ARG A 442 -4.41 10.72 -1.06
CA ARG A 442 -5.11 11.88 -0.51
C ARG A 442 -4.15 12.97 -0.09
N LEU A 443 -4.57 14.21 -0.40
CA LEU A 443 -4.01 15.38 0.22
C LEU A 443 -4.51 15.47 1.67
N GLU A 444 -3.60 15.36 2.62
CA GLU A 444 -3.82 15.80 3.98
C GLU A 444 -2.99 17.04 4.26
N PRO A 445 -3.42 17.90 5.21
CA PRO A 445 -2.53 18.87 5.78
C PRO A 445 -1.33 18.11 6.38
N ASN A 446 -0.26 17.99 5.59
CA ASN A 446 0.92 17.26 6.02
C ASN A 446 1.93 18.28 6.57
N PRO A 447 2.24 18.22 7.88
CA PRO A 447 3.17 19.15 8.48
C PRO A 447 4.59 19.04 7.92
N ARG A 448 4.91 17.95 7.25
CA ARG A 448 6.27 17.70 6.73
C ARG A 448 6.49 18.27 5.35
N ALA A 449 5.44 18.76 4.68
CA ALA A 449 5.52 19.42 3.38
C ALA A 449 6.34 18.65 2.32
N TYR A 450 6.33 17.32 2.35
CA TYR A 450 6.97 16.52 1.30
C TYR A 450 6.00 16.23 0.16
N ARG A 451 6.54 15.82 -0.97
CA ARG A 451 5.75 15.40 -2.12
C ARG A 451 5.10 14.05 -1.83
N LEU A 452 3.88 13.88 -2.31
CA LEU A 452 3.21 12.58 -2.31
C LEU A 452 3.29 11.97 -3.71
N THR A 453 3.49 10.66 -3.76
CA THR A 453 3.66 9.94 -5.01
C THR A 453 2.74 8.73 -5.10
N GLY A 454 2.43 8.34 -6.33
CA GLY A 454 1.85 7.04 -6.58
C GLY A 454 2.88 5.93 -6.33
N PHE A 455 4.01 6.04 -7.02
CA PHE A 455 5.12 5.10 -6.91
C PHE A 455 6.41 5.85 -6.61
N ASN A 456 6.90 5.73 -5.38
CA ASN A 456 8.21 6.17 -4.99
C ASN A 456 9.19 5.02 -5.20
N LEU A 457 10.05 5.16 -6.20
CA LEU A 457 10.84 4.05 -6.73
C LEU A 457 12.17 3.81 -6.03
N GLY A 458 12.58 4.67 -5.13
CA GLY A 458 13.69 4.41 -4.24
C GLY A 458 15.09 4.34 -4.81
N ALA A 459 16.08 4.10 -3.95
CA ALA A 459 17.51 4.13 -4.27
C ALA A 459 18.08 2.78 -4.73
N GLY A 460 17.31 1.69 -4.70
CA GLY A 460 17.78 0.36 -5.08
C GLY A 460 18.14 0.22 -6.55
N THR A 461 18.87 -0.85 -6.86
CA THR A 461 19.26 -1.21 -8.23
C THR A 461 18.38 -2.33 -8.77
N GLY A 462 18.31 -2.47 -10.11
CA GLY A 462 17.55 -3.54 -10.77
C GLY A 462 16.03 -3.41 -10.69
N GLY A 463 15.52 -2.32 -10.10
CA GLY A 463 14.10 -2.09 -9.98
C GLY A 463 13.39 -1.86 -11.33
N ARG A 464 12.12 -2.23 -11.42
CA ARG A 464 11.31 -2.06 -12.63
C ARG A 464 9.88 -1.65 -12.30
N ALA A 465 9.35 -0.71 -13.10
CA ALA A 465 7.94 -0.35 -13.11
C ALA A 465 7.40 -0.57 -14.54
N VAL A 466 6.50 -1.54 -14.71
CA VAL A 466 5.98 -1.98 -16.00
C VAL A 466 4.45 -1.92 -15.99
N ASP A 467 3.85 -1.26 -16.99
CA ASP A 467 2.40 -1.12 -17.14
C ASP A 467 1.67 -0.59 -15.89
N CYS A 468 2.35 0.24 -15.11
CA CYS A 468 1.79 0.82 -13.90
C CYS A 468 1.02 2.11 -14.18
N VAL A 469 -0.03 2.35 -13.40
CA VAL A 469 -0.90 3.53 -13.51
C VAL A 469 -0.95 4.26 -12.18
N ALA A 470 -0.74 5.58 -12.23
CA ALA A 470 -0.96 6.46 -11.09
C ALA A 470 -2.04 7.50 -11.42
N VAL A 471 -3.11 7.56 -10.63
CA VAL A 471 -4.25 8.45 -10.87
C VAL A 471 -4.75 9.11 -9.60
N GLY A 472 -4.99 10.43 -9.65
CA GLY A 472 -5.51 11.21 -8.53
C GLY A 472 -4.54 11.29 -7.35
N VAL A 473 -3.24 11.39 -7.62
CA VAL A 473 -2.23 11.65 -6.61
C VAL A 473 -2.25 13.13 -6.25
N GLN A 474 -2.35 13.45 -4.96
CA GLN A 474 -2.41 14.80 -4.44
C GLN A 474 -1.26 15.06 -3.47
N GLY A 475 -0.74 16.28 -3.44
CA GLY A 475 0.32 16.68 -2.52
C GLY A 475 0.36 18.20 -2.32
N VAL A 476 0.68 18.64 -1.11
CA VAL A 476 0.73 20.08 -0.75
C VAL A 476 1.84 20.79 -1.51
N THR A 477 3.04 20.22 -1.55
CA THR A 477 4.21 20.82 -2.23
C THR A 477 4.40 20.33 -3.65
N GLY A 478 3.59 19.37 -4.06
CA GLY A 478 3.61 18.75 -5.37
C GLY A 478 3.14 17.30 -5.28
N ALA A 479 2.81 16.74 -6.42
CA ALA A 479 2.44 15.34 -6.53
C ALA A 479 3.01 14.79 -7.83
N SER A 480 3.45 13.52 -7.80
CA SER A 480 3.90 12.82 -8.99
C SER A 480 3.32 11.41 -9.04
N GLY A 481 3.06 10.93 -10.25
CA GLY A 481 2.62 9.55 -10.44
C GLY A 481 3.74 8.57 -10.10
N HIS A 482 4.94 8.86 -10.60
CA HIS A 482 6.16 8.09 -10.37
C HIS A 482 7.29 9.05 -10.03
N GLU A 483 8.05 8.74 -9.01
CA GLU A 483 9.17 9.58 -8.56
C GLU A 483 10.40 8.72 -8.23
N TRP A 484 11.55 9.19 -8.72
CA TRP A 484 12.85 8.76 -8.23
C TRP A 484 13.28 9.78 -7.18
N PRO A 485 13.69 9.36 -5.99
CA PRO A 485 14.21 10.28 -4.99
C PRO A 485 15.41 11.06 -5.54
N GLU A 486 15.47 12.32 -5.20
CA GLU A 486 16.65 13.14 -5.45
C GLU A 486 17.88 12.50 -4.77
N ASN A 487 19.01 12.49 -5.42
CA ASN A 487 20.26 11.87 -4.95
C ASN A 487 20.20 10.34 -4.79
N SER A 488 19.22 9.66 -5.37
CA SER A 488 19.25 8.21 -5.39
C SER A 488 20.26 7.72 -6.44
N GLU A 489 21.16 6.83 -6.05
CA GLU A 489 22.04 6.11 -6.97
C GLU A 489 21.31 4.94 -7.64
N GLY A 490 20.02 4.80 -7.40
CA GLY A 490 19.20 3.71 -7.88
C GLY A 490 19.08 3.67 -9.40
N VAL A 491 19.04 2.48 -9.96
CA VAL A 491 18.81 2.24 -11.39
C VAL A 491 17.50 1.49 -11.56
N TRP A 492 16.52 2.18 -12.10
CA TRP A 492 15.20 1.63 -12.43
C TRP A 492 14.96 1.62 -13.92
N THR A 493 14.24 0.64 -14.40
CA THR A 493 13.71 0.59 -15.77
C THR A 493 12.21 0.80 -15.73
N SER A 494 11.72 1.77 -16.51
CA SER A 494 10.29 2.01 -16.69
C SER A 494 9.90 1.70 -18.13
N SER A 495 8.83 0.94 -18.31
CA SER A 495 8.24 0.70 -19.62
C SER A 495 6.71 0.76 -19.51
N ALA A 496 6.07 1.47 -20.45
CA ALA A 496 4.61 1.67 -20.50
C ALA A 496 3.97 2.12 -19.16
N ALA A 497 4.75 2.80 -18.29
CA ALA A 497 4.24 3.42 -17.09
C ALA A 497 3.55 4.75 -17.46
N TRP A 498 2.26 4.85 -17.16
CA TRP A 498 1.43 6.02 -17.52
C TRP A 498 1.05 6.80 -16.27
N PRO A 499 1.54 8.04 -16.11
CA PRO A 499 0.93 8.97 -15.17
C PRO A 499 -0.39 9.46 -15.78
N THR A 500 -1.52 9.04 -15.26
CA THR A 500 -2.80 9.45 -15.84
C THR A 500 -3.27 10.80 -15.34
N THR A 501 -2.92 11.23 -14.14
CA THR A 501 -3.16 12.63 -13.72
C THR A 501 -2.60 12.91 -12.32
N THR A 502 -1.83 13.96 -12.20
CA THR A 502 -1.38 14.52 -10.94
C THR A 502 -1.99 15.92 -10.78
N CYS A 503 -2.60 16.20 -9.65
CA CYS A 503 -3.12 17.52 -9.33
C CYS A 503 -2.10 18.26 -8.45
N ARG A 504 -1.68 19.47 -8.86
CA ARG A 504 -1.06 20.44 -7.97
C ARG A 504 -2.19 21.25 -7.34
N THR A 505 -2.29 21.25 -6.04
CA THR A 505 -3.00 22.36 -5.39
C THR A 505 -2.09 23.58 -5.46
N ALA A 506 -2.49 24.60 -6.22
CA ALA A 506 -1.86 25.89 -6.10
C ALA A 506 -2.08 26.33 -4.63
N SER A 507 -0.99 26.48 -3.88
CA SER A 507 -1.05 27.24 -2.64
C SER A 507 -1.44 28.66 -3.05
N SER A 508 -2.66 29.07 -2.80
CA SER A 508 -3.04 30.47 -2.79
C SER A 508 -2.28 31.12 -1.63
N SER A 509 -1.09 31.63 -1.91
CA SER A 509 -0.50 32.67 -1.07
C SER A 509 -1.34 33.90 -1.27
N GLY A 510 -2.30 34.10 -0.36
CA GLY A 510 -2.91 35.41 -0.11
C GLY A 510 -2.08 36.14 0.94
#